data_5358f8aedbb51ef6bbe93d423aa2fac1
#
_entry.id   5358f8aedbb51ef6bbe93d423aa2fac1
#
_cell.length_a   1.000
_cell.length_b   1.000
_cell.length_c   1.000
_cell.angle_alpha   90.00
_cell.angle_beta   90.00
_cell.angle_gamma   90.00
#
_symmetry.space_group_name_H-M   'P 1'
#
loop_
_entity.id
_entity.type
_entity.pdbx_description
1 polymer ?
#
loop_
_entity_poly.entity_id
_entity_poly.type
_entity_poly.pdbx_seq_one_letter_code
_entity_poly.pdbx_strand_id
1 'polypeptide(L)'
;MEDNLAIWKEETFGPVLAIRPFENLEEAIKIANNCRYGLGASVWTKDREKFLEIAKKLEVGMVWQNEANLPFFEGIWIGWKDSGFGYSLGKYGTRAFTKIKQVSVIST
;
A
#
# COMPACT_ATOMS: atom_id res chain seq x y z
N MET A 1 -20.85 -15.24 5.96
CA MET A 1 -20.83 -14.42 4.72
C MET A 1 -19.95 -15.18 3.73
N GLU A 2 -20.39 -15.38 2.50
CA GLU A 2 -19.64 -16.21 1.54
C GLU A 2 -18.40 -15.46 1.08
N ASP A 3 -17.23 -15.97 1.45
CA ASP A 3 -15.92 -15.39 1.09
C ASP A 3 -15.61 -15.47 -0.42
N ASN A 4 -16.52 -16.04 -1.20
CA ASN A 4 -16.38 -16.25 -2.63
C ASN A 4 -17.00 -15.16 -3.52
N LEU A 5 -17.63 -14.16 -2.93
CA LEU A 5 -18.25 -13.08 -3.70
C LEU A 5 -17.17 -12.26 -4.43
N ALA A 6 -17.43 -11.90 -5.67
CA ALA A 6 -16.53 -11.09 -6.51
C ALA A 6 -16.15 -9.76 -5.85
N ILE A 7 -17.07 -9.13 -5.12
CA ILE A 7 -16.86 -7.86 -4.42
C ILE A 7 -15.71 -7.89 -3.40
N TRP A 8 -15.31 -9.08 -2.91
CA TRP A 8 -14.16 -9.22 -2.00
C TRP A 8 -12.82 -9.39 -2.74
N LYS A 9 -12.87 -9.68 -4.04
CA LYS A 9 -11.71 -10.07 -4.83
C LYS A 9 -11.41 -9.10 -5.96
N GLU A 10 -12.44 -8.41 -6.45
CA GLU A 10 -12.34 -7.55 -7.64
C GLU A 10 -12.62 -6.10 -7.25
N GLU A 11 -11.90 -5.19 -7.89
CA GLU A 11 -12.13 -3.77 -7.72
C GLU A 11 -13.43 -3.35 -8.41
N THR A 12 -14.30 -2.65 -7.68
CA THR A 12 -15.55 -2.11 -8.21
C THR A 12 -15.41 -0.60 -8.40
N PHE A 13 -15.33 -0.14 -9.63
CA PHE A 13 -15.38 1.28 -9.97
C PHE A 13 -16.83 1.78 -9.94
N GLY A 14 -17.33 2.17 -8.77
CA GLY A 14 -18.69 2.63 -8.58
C GLY A 14 -19.00 2.96 -7.11
N PRO A 15 -20.20 3.44 -6.81
CA PRO A 15 -20.62 3.82 -5.47
C PRO A 15 -20.95 2.59 -4.61
N VAL A 16 -20.00 1.67 -4.50
CA VAL A 16 -20.14 0.42 -3.75
C VAL A 16 -19.01 0.31 -2.74
N LEU A 17 -19.36 0.04 -1.48
CA LEU A 17 -18.43 -0.17 -0.40
C LEU A 17 -18.68 -1.53 0.25
N ALA A 18 -17.70 -2.43 0.19
CA ALA A 18 -17.74 -3.69 0.92
C ALA A 18 -17.28 -3.47 2.36
N ILE A 19 -18.09 -3.86 3.34
CA ILE A 19 -17.79 -3.72 4.75
C ILE A 19 -17.76 -5.10 5.39
N ARG A 20 -16.71 -5.39 6.15
CA ARG A 20 -16.54 -6.65 6.87
C ARG A 20 -16.14 -6.37 8.31
N PRO A 21 -16.85 -6.91 9.31
CA PRO A 21 -16.42 -6.88 10.72
C PRO A 21 -15.25 -7.82 10.94
N PHE A 22 -14.49 -7.55 12.00
CA PHE A 22 -13.42 -8.42 12.49
C PHE A 22 -13.46 -8.48 14.02
N GLU A 23 -12.98 -9.55 14.61
CA GLU A 23 -12.99 -9.77 16.06
C GLU A 23 -11.73 -9.22 16.74
N ASN A 24 -10.60 -9.25 16.04
CA ASN A 24 -9.31 -8.80 16.57
C ASN A 24 -8.42 -8.26 15.46
N LEU A 25 -7.32 -7.63 15.87
CA LEU A 25 -6.40 -6.96 14.95
C LEU A 25 -5.72 -7.91 13.96
N GLU A 26 -5.38 -9.12 14.40
CA GLU A 26 -4.71 -10.10 13.54
C GLU A 26 -5.62 -10.54 12.40
N GLU A 27 -6.89 -10.75 12.72
CA GLU A 27 -7.91 -11.03 11.71
C GLU A 27 -8.09 -9.87 10.74
N ALA A 28 -8.15 -8.63 11.24
CA ALA A 28 -8.25 -7.45 10.39
C ALA A 28 -7.10 -7.36 9.39
N ILE A 29 -5.86 -7.57 9.85
CA ILE A 29 -4.66 -7.55 9.00
C ILE A 29 -4.71 -8.71 7.98
N LYS A 30 -5.11 -9.90 8.40
CA LYS A 30 -5.26 -11.06 7.51
C LYS A 30 -6.29 -10.79 6.42
N ILE A 31 -7.44 -10.22 6.77
CA ILE A 31 -8.49 -9.85 5.82
C ILE A 31 -7.96 -8.80 4.84
N ALA A 32 -7.31 -7.74 5.34
CA ALA A 32 -6.76 -6.67 4.50
C ALA A 32 -5.70 -7.19 3.53
N ASN A 33 -4.84 -8.12 3.96
CA ASN A 33 -3.80 -8.71 3.13
C ASN A 33 -4.32 -9.77 2.15
N ASN A 34 -5.51 -10.33 2.38
CA ASN A 34 -6.15 -11.31 1.50
C ASN A 34 -6.79 -10.63 0.28
N CYS A 35 -6.02 -9.82 -0.40
CA CYS A 35 -6.40 -9.11 -1.61
C CYS A 35 -5.27 -9.20 -2.63
N ARG A 36 -5.61 -9.35 -3.91
CA ARG A 36 -4.62 -9.35 -4.99
C ARG A 36 -3.98 -7.99 -5.22
N TYR A 37 -4.60 -6.92 -4.75
CA TYR A 37 -4.11 -5.55 -4.85
C TYR A 37 -3.40 -5.11 -3.57
N GLY A 38 -2.50 -4.13 -3.70
CA GLY A 38 -1.74 -3.58 -2.59
C GLY A 38 -1.29 -2.15 -2.85
N LEU A 39 -2.21 -1.25 -3.24
CA LEU A 39 -1.86 0.15 -3.46
C LEU A 39 -1.71 0.89 -2.14
N GLY A 40 -2.77 0.96 -1.35
CA GLY A 40 -2.77 1.72 -0.12
C GLY A 40 -3.78 1.22 0.89
N ALA A 41 -3.57 1.58 2.15
CA ALA A 41 -4.47 1.32 3.24
C ALA A 41 -4.55 2.50 4.21
N SER A 42 -5.70 2.68 4.82
CA SER A 42 -5.93 3.67 5.88
C SER A 42 -6.21 2.97 7.20
N VAL A 43 -5.54 3.42 8.25
CA VAL A 43 -5.71 2.91 9.61
C VAL A 43 -6.18 4.05 10.51
N TRP A 44 -7.38 3.91 11.05
CA TRP A 44 -8.00 4.90 11.92
C TRP A 44 -7.74 4.57 13.38
N THR A 45 -6.81 5.26 13.99
CA THR A 45 -6.44 5.10 15.40
C THR A 45 -5.77 6.35 15.94
N LYS A 46 -5.97 6.63 17.24
CA LYS A 46 -5.26 7.70 17.96
C LYS A 46 -3.88 7.24 18.43
N ASP A 47 -3.65 5.95 18.50
CA ASP A 47 -2.41 5.34 18.98
C ASP A 47 -1.41 5.23 17.82
N ARG A 48 -0.35 6.05 17.87
CA ARG A 48 0.69 6.09 16.85
C ARG A 48 1.55 4.82 16.83
N GLU A 49 1.83 4.24 17.99
CA GLU A 49 2.66 3.02 18.05
C GLU A 49 1.92 1.85 17.44
N LYS A 50 0.65 1.70 17.79
CA LYS A 50 -0.24 0.71 17.20
C LYS A 50 -0.39 0.92 15.68
N PHE A 51 -0.51 2.17 15.22
CA PHE A 51 -0.50 2.46 13.79
C PHE A 51 0.75 1.93 13.10
N LEU A 52 1.94 2.22 13.64
CA LEU A 52 3.21 1.79 13.05
C LEU A 52 3.38 0.26 13.06
N GLU A 53 2.87 -0.41 14.10
CA GLU A 53 2.84 -1.87 14.15
C GLU A 53 1.96 -2.46 13.03
N ILE A 54 0.76 -1.92 12.86
CA ILE A 54 -0.18 -2.33 11.81
C ILE A 54 0.40 -2.08 10.43
N ALA A 55 0.94 -0.87 10.20
CA ALA A 55 1.49 -0.48 8.91
C ALA A 55 2.61 -1.42 8.43
N LYS A 56 3.43 -1.93 9.35
CA LYS A 56 4.48 -2.92 9.02
C LYS A 56 3.96 -4.28 8.59
N LYS A 57 2.73 -4.62 8.98
CA LYS A 57 2.10 -5.92 8.70
C LYS A 57 1.21 -5.88 7.46
N LEU A 58 0.83 -4.69 7.00
CA LEU A 58 0.02 -4.52 5.80
C LEU A 58 0.86 -4.64 4.53
N GLU A 59 0.38 -5.46 3.60
CA GLU A 59 1.05 -5.74 2.32
C GLU A 59 0.61 -4.75 1.23
N VAL A 60 0.86 -3.46 1.48
CA VAL A 60 0.52 -2.36 0.58
C VAL A 60 1.68 -1.38 0.45
N GLY A 61 1.71 -0.64 -0.64
CA GLY A 61 2.75 0.34 -0.90
C GLY A 61 2.66 1.60 -0.03
N MET A 62 1.47 1.99 0.39
CA MET A 62 1.24 3.20 1.16
C MET A 62 0.28 2.94 2.32
N VAL A 63 0.56 3.54 3.48
CA VAL A 63 -0.33 3.46 4.65
C VAL A 63 -0.51 4.85 5.27
N TRP A 64 -1.75 5.25 5.50
CA TRP A 64 -2.11 6.52 6.11
C TRP A 64 -2.72 6.33 7.49
N GLN A 65 -2.42 7.22 8.43
CA GLN A 65 -3.09 7.29 9.72
C GLN A 65 -4.18 8.34 9.70
N ASN A 66 -5.42 7.95 9.99
CA ASN A 66 -6.59 8.84 10.06
C ASN A 66 -6.79 9.71 8.81
N GLU A 67 -6.35 9.20 7.68
CA GLU A 67 -6.37 9.84 6.38
C GLU A 67 -6.52 8.80 5.29
N ALA A 68 -6.92 9.20 4.10
CA ALA A 68 -7.03 8.30 2.97
C ALA A 68 -6.57 8.98 1.68
N ASN A 69 -5.73 8.27 0.93
CA ASN A 69 -5.40 8.60 -0.45
C ASN A 69 -4.80 10.01 -0.65
N LEU A 70 -4.05 10.52 0.34
CA LEU A 70 -3.41 11.82 0.25
C LEU A 70 -1.98 11.68 -0.29
N PRO A 71 -1.68 12.25 -1.47
CA PRO A 71 -0.33 12.28 -1.99
C PRO A 71 0.50 13.35 -1.29
N PHE A 72 1.71 12.99 -0.88
CA PHE A 72 2.74 13.94 -0.44
C PHE A 72 3.81 14.03 -1.53
N PHE A 73 4.21 15.25 -1.90
CA PHE A 73 5.21 15.42 -2.96
C PHE A 73 6.58 14.81 -2.63
N GLU A 74 6.93 14.78 -1.34
CA GLU A 74 8.14 14.16 -0.82
C GLU A 74 8.02 12.65 -0.64
N GLY A 75 6.79 12.15 -0.52
CA GLY A 75 6.48 10.74 -0.38
C GLY A 75 6.56 10.00 -1.71
N ILE A 76 6.72 8.71 -1.63
CA ILE A 76 6.65 7.83 -2.80
C ILE A 76 5.20 7.39 -3.01
N TRP A 77 4.77 7.38 -4.27
CA TRP A 77 3.53 6.73 -4.68
C TRP A 77 3.89 5.39 -5.31
N ILE A 78 3.52 4.29 -4.64
CA ILE A 78 3.94 2.95 -5.05
C ILE A 78 2.83 1.93 -4.79
N GLY A 79 2.64 1.02 -5.73
CA GLY A 79 1.77 -0.14 -5.58
C GLY A 79 2.57 -1.42 -5.32
N TRP A 80 1.96 -2.34 -4.58
CA TRP A 80 2.43 -3.70 -4.39
C TRP A 80 1.46 -4.66 -5.07
N LYS A 81 1.83 -5.93 -5.19
CA LYS A 81 1.01 -6.99 -5.79
C LYS A 81 0.53 -6.57 -7.19
N ASP A 82 -0.73 -6.84 -7.52
CA ASP A 82 -1.31 -6.50 -8.83
C ASP A 82 -1.65 -5.01 -9.00
N SER A 83 -1.48 -4.18 -7.96
CA SER A 83 -1.58 -2.71 -8.10
C SER A 83 -0.44 -2.12 -8.93
N GLY A 84 0.53 -2.92 -9.29
CA GLY A 84 1.59 -2.58 -10.22
C GLY A 84 2.97 -2.49 -9.57
N PHE A 85 3.95 -2.21 -10.39
CA PHE A 85 5.35 -2.02 -9.99
C PHE A 85 5.87 -0.71 -10.56
N GLY A 86 6.97 -0.22 -9.98
CA GLY A 86 7.44 1.12 -10.25
C GLY A 86 6.83 2.12 -9.26
N TYR A 87 7.20 3.37 -9.41
CA TYR A 87 6.84 4.39 -8.45
C TYR A 87 6.87 5.78 -9.08
N SER A 88 6.14 6.71 -8.47
CA SER A 88 6.15 8.13 -8.78
C SER A 88 6.30 8.95 -7.51
N LEU A 89 6.46 10.24 -7.63
CA LEU A 89 6.67 11.20 -6.55
C LEU A 89 7.98 10.98 -5.76
N GLY A 90 8.33 11.95 -4.95
CA GLY A 90 9.54 11.94 -4.14
C GLY A 90 10.83 11.73 -4.95
N LYS A 91 11.91 11.49 -4.26
CA LYS A 91 13.24 11.26 -4.87
C LYS A 91 13.30 10.01 -5.77
N TYR A 92 12.49 9.01 -5.45
CA TYR A 92 12.44 7.77 -6.23
C TYR A 92 11.71 7.98 -7.55
N GLY A 93 10.59 8.71 -7.54
CA GLY A 93 9.86 9.08 -8.75
C GLY A 93 10.74 9.88 -9.72
N THR A 94 11.50 10.84 -9.20
CA THR A 94 12.48 11.59 -10.03
C THR A 94 13.54 10.65 -10.62
N ARG A 95 14.06 9.71 -9.85
CA ARG A 95 15.06 8.73 -10.32
C ARG A 95 14.52 7.78 -11.38
N ALA A 96 13.22 7.50 -11.40
CA ALA A 96 12.60 6.66 -12.42
C ALA A 96 12.76 7.21 -13.85
N PHE A 97 12.98 8.52 -13.97
CA PHE A 97 13.25 9.19 -15.27
C PHE A 97 14.75 9.26 -15.62
N THR A 98 15.62 8.64 -14.82
CA THR A 98 17.07 8.65 -15.03
C THR A 98 17.59 7.26 -15.38
N LYS A 99 18.76 7.20 -16.02
CA LYS A 99 19.48 5.96 -16.26
C LYS A 99 20.67 5.86 -15.33
N ILE A 100 20.79 4.75 -14.61
CA ILE A 100 21.94 4.46 -13.77
C ILE A 100 23.09 3.97 -14.66
N LYS A 101 24.29 4.52 -14.45
CA LYS A 101 25.53 4.06 -15.10
C LYS A 101 26.58 3.75 -14.04
N GLN A 102 27.14 2.60 -14.09
CA GLN A 102 28.33 2.25 -13.33
C GLN A 102 29.57 2.52 -14.15
N VAL A 103 30.58 3.15 -13.54
CA VAL A 103 31.90 3.35 -14.12
C VAL A 103 32.92 2.77 -13.14
N SER A 104 33.75 1.84 -13.61
CA SER A 104 34.84 1.26 -12.83
C SER A 104 36.16 1.60 -13.48
N VAL A 105 37.11 2.10 -12.68
CA VAL A 105 38.46 2.44 -13.12
C VAL A 105 39.45 1.60 -12.30
N ILE A 106 40.32 0.89 -12.98
CA ILE A 106 41.44 0.18 -12.33
C ILE A 106 42.61 1.15 -12.37
N SER A 107 43.06 1.62 -11.18
CA SER A 107 44.33 2.35 -11.08
C SER A 107 45.49 1.38 -11.23
N THR A 108 46.26 1.53 -12.26
CA THR A 108 47.58 0.88 -12.45
C THR A 108 48.63 1.52 -11.57
#